data_1e23513ebb338443ada00434c4c3e1ed
#
_entry.id   1e23513ebb338443ada00434c4c3e1ed
#
_cell.length_a   1.000
_cell.length_b   1.000
_cell.length_c   1.000
_cell.angle_alpha   90.00
_cell.angle_beta   90.00
_cell.angle_gamma   90.00
#
_symmetry.space_group_name_H-M   'P 1'
#
loop_
_entity.id
_entity.type
_entity.pdbx_description
1 polymer ?
#
loop_
_entity_poly.entity_id
_entity_poly.type
_entity_poly.pdbx_seq_one_letter_code
_entity_poly.pdbx_strand_id
1 'polypeptide(L)'
;MLKFPSGLSSANSRGPFFVSTDRRIKKGDMVLIELDTYADGYWSDLTRTYVAGEPSPKQREIWDTVLLAEQRAMDAVHGGIKALEIDAIARSTIEEEGYGRYFLHWLGHGVGLAFHEPSTLHPASEDFLLSGMTHAVEPSICIPGARWVGRYEGRRQRASYVKEGSPLVQLSARSLKYEITPSLERFN
;
A
#
# COMPACT_ATOMS: atom_id res chain seq x y z
N MET A 1 19.11 12.04 6.42
CA MET A 1 18.59 11.70 7.75
C MET A 1 17.58 10.57 7.57
N LEU A 2 17.92 9.37 8.01
CA LEU A 2 17.00 8.22 7.93
C LEU A 2 15.83 8.47 8.89
N LYS A 3 14.60 8.56 8.39
CA LYS A 3 13.43 8.43 9.26
C LYS A 3 13.24 6.95 9.60
N PHE A 4 12.97 6.66 10.86
CA PHE A 4 12.73 5.30 11.29
C PHE A 4 11.41 4.77 10.73
N PRO A 5 11.34 3.48 10.35
CA PRO A 5 10.11 2.88 9.87
C PRO A 5 9.01 2.97 10.93
N SER A 6 7.81 3.33 10.50
CA SER A 6 6.62 3.17 11.32
C SER A 6 6.10 1.75 11.13
N GLY A 7 6.02 0.97 12.21
CA GLY A 7 5.48 -0.39 12.21
C GLY A 7 4.09 -0.40 12.86
N LEU A 8 3.09 -0.94 12.18
CA LEU A 8 1.73 -1.09 12.70
C LEU A 8 1.37 -2.57 12.81
N SER A 9 0.77 -2.97 13.92
CA SER A 9 0.24 -4.33 14.08
C SER A 9 -1.28 -4.32 14.19
N SER A 10 -1.94 -5.44 13.84
CA SER A 10 -3.39 -5.63 13.65
C SER A 10 -4.33 -4.83 14.58
N ALA A 11 -4.05 -4.72 15.87
CA ALA A 11 -4.90 -3.96 16.78
C ALA A 11 -4.72 -2.45 16.67
N ASN A 12 -3.59 -2.01 16.12
CA ASN A 12 -3.22 -0.60 15.99
C ASN A 12 -3.40 -0.08 14.57
N SER A 13 -3.45 -0.96 13.57
CA SER A 13 -3.75 -0.60 12.17
C SER A 13 -5.25 -0.32 11.98
N ARG A 14 -5.75 0.67 12.71
CA ARG A 14 -7.18 1.05 12.69
C ARG A 14 -7.58 1.96 11.55
N GLY A 15 -6.65 2.41 10.74
CA GLY A 15 -6.82 3.33 9.63
C GLY A 15 -5.47 3.69 9.03
N PRO A 16 -5.43 4.61 8.07
CA PRO A 16 -4.21 4.92 7.32
C PRO A 16 -3.13 5.68 8.10
N PHE A 17 -3.42 6.21 9.30
CA PHE A 17 -2.53 7.14 10.01
C PHE A 17 -2.37 6.82 11.50
N PHE A 18 -1.97 5.59 11.84
CA PHE A 18 -1.72 5.23 13.23
C PHE A 18 -0.24 5.08 13.53
N VAL A 19 0.14 5.53 14.73
CA VAL A 19 1.49 5.36 15.26
C VAL A 19 1.65 4.02 15.97
N SER A 20 2.87 3.52 16.00
CA SER A 20 3.25 2.34 16.78
C SER A 20 2.99 2.55 18.27
N THR A 21 2.67 1.47 18.98
CA THR A 21 2.46 1.44 20.43
C THR A 21 3.28 0.31 21.06
N ASP A 22 3.24 0.18 22.39
CA ASP A 22 3.90 -0.90 23.13
C ASP A 22 3.19 -2.26 23.00
N ARG A 23 2.17 -2.37 22.16
CA ARG A 23 1.50 -3.64 21.90
C ARG A 23 2.46 -4.62 21.23
N ARG A 24 2.72 -5.74 21.86
CA ARG A 24 3.53 -6.82 21.30
C ARG A 24 2.78 -7.52 20.16
N ILE A 25 3.50 -7.81 19.07
CA ILE A 25 3.01 -8.59 17.94
C ILE A 25 2.71 -10.02 18.42
N LYS A 26 1.56 -10.57 18.00
CA LYS A 26 1.12 -11.93 18.31
C LYS A 26 0.99 -12.73 17.03
N LYS A 27 1.10 -14.07 17.16
CA LYS A 27 0.84 -14.97 16.02
C LYS A 27 -0.55 -14.72 15.43
N GLY A 28 -0.62 -14.59 14.11
CA GLY A 28 -1.83 -14.25 13.35
C GLY A 28 -2.04 -12.75 13.15
N ASP A 29 -1.25 -11.87 13.77
CA ASP A 29 -1.34 -10.44 13.51
C ASP A 29 -0.87 -10.13 12.08
N MET A 30 -1.57 -9.21 11.43
CA MET A 30 -1.02 -8.51 10.26
C MET A 30 -0.13 -7.37 10.75
N VAL A 31 1.03 -7.25 10.15
CA VAL A 31 2.04 -6.25 10.49
C VAL A 31 2.30 -5.42 9.23
N LEU A 32 1.93 -4.16 9.27
CA LEU A 32 2.25 -3.20 8.23
C LEU A 32 3.55 -2.50 8.60
N ILE A 33 4.48 -2.48 7.68
CA ILE A 33 5.76 -1.78 7.80
C ILE A 33 5.83 -0.77 6.67
N GLU A 34 5.98 0.49 7.04
CA GLU A 34 6.16 1.62 6.14
C GLU A 34 7.56 2.19 6.32
N LEU A 35 8.28 2.30 5.21
CA LEU A 35 9.69 2.72 5.16
C LEU A 35 9.82 3.92 4.23
N ASP A 36 10.02 5.07 4.82
CA ASP A 36 10.26 6.32 4.09
C ASP A 36 11.72 6.68 4.19
N THR A 37 12.39 6.73 3.07
CA THR A 37 13.81 7.04 3.02
C THR A 37 14.04 8.31 2.22
N TYR A 38 14.89 9.18 2.74
CA TYR A 38 15.35 10.39 2.06
C TYR A 38 16.83 10.25 1.72
N ALA A 39 17.15 10.28 0.44
CA ALA A 39 18.53 10.16 -0.06
C ALA A 39 18.74 11.14 -1.23
N ASP A 40 19.82 11.87 -1.19
CA ASP A 40 20.25 12.80 -2.26
C ASP A 40 19.17 13.79 -2.72
N GLY A 41 18.32 14.23 -1.81
CA GLY A 41 17.25 15.19 -2.09
C GLY A 41 15.92 14.58 -2.47
N TYR A 42 15.79 13.25 -2.58
CA TYR A 42 14.59 12.55 -2.98
C TYR A 42 14.04 11.62 -1.89
N TRP A 43 12.72 11.52 -1.84
CA TRP A 43 11.99 10.59 -0.99
C TRP A 43 11.69 9.30 -1.73
N SER A 44 11.77 8.19 -1.00
CA SER A 44 11.14 6.93 -1.38
C SER A 44 9.96 6.67 -0.45
N ASP A 45 9.04 5.86 -0.92
CA ASP A 45 7.86 5.46 -0.18
C ASP A 45 7.62 3.97 -0.43
N LEU A 46 7.64 3.17 0.64
CA LEU A 46 7.56 1.72 0.56
C LEU A 46 6.77 1.14 1.73
N THR A 47 5.60 0.60 1.44
CA THR A 47 4.81 -0.14 2.44
C THR A 47 4.75 -1.62 2.11
N ARG A 48 4.84 -2.47 3.15
CA ARG A 48 4.66 -3.92 3.06
C ARG A 48 3.81 -4.42 4.22
N THR A 49 2.95 -5.38 3.91
CA THR A 49 2.13 -6.06 4.91
C THR A 49 2.56 -7.51 5.04
N TYR A 50 2.79 -7.93 6.26
CA TYR A 50 3.19 -9.29 6.64
C TYR A 50 2.15 -9.91 7.57
N VAL A 51 2.20 -11.23 7.72
CA VAL A 51 1.46 -11.94 8.77
C VAL A 51 2.46 -12.61 9.70
N ALA A 52 2.29 -12.41 11.01
CA ALA A 52 3.10 -13.08 12.02
C ALA A 52 2.71 -14.56 12.13
N GLY A 53 3.36 -15.42 11.36
CA GLY A 53 3.05 -16.83 11.18
C GLY A 53 2.24 -17.10 9.91
N GLU A 54 1.48 -18.21 9.89
CA GLU A 54 0.69 -18.59 8.72
C GLU A 54 -0.56 -17.71 8.57
N PRO A 55 -0.79 -17.13 7.38
CA PRO A 55 -2.00 -16.34 7.13
C PRO A 55 -3.23 -17.24 7.07
N SER A 56 -4.33 -16.78 7.66
CA SER A 56 -5.65 -17.39 7.50
C SER A 56 -6.16 -17.28 6.06
N PRO A 57 -7.14 -18.11 5.64
CA PRO A 57 -7.76 -17.98 4.31
C PRO A 57 -8.30 -16.57 4.04
N LYS A 58 -8.90 -15.93 5.06
CA LYS A 58 -9.42 -14.56 4.93
C LYS A 58 -8.33 -13.50 4.77
N GLN A 59 -7.19 -13.67 5.42
CA GLN A 59 -6.04 -12.77 5.22
C GLN A 59 -5.46 -12.92 3.81
N ARG A 60 -5.40 -14.15 3.29
CA ARG A 60 -4.96 -14.40 1.92
C ARG A 60 -5.90 -13.76 0.89
N GLU A 61 -7.21 -13.98 1.03
CA GLU A 61 -8.24 -13.38 0.19
C GLU A 61 -8.12 -11.85 0.11
N ILE A 62 -8.02 -11.18 1.26
CA ILE A 62 -7.88 -9.73 1.32
C ILE A 62 -6.57 -9.26 0.69
N TRP A 63 -5.48 -9.98 0.96
CA TRP A 63 -4.18 -9.67 0.38
C TRP A 63 -4.19 -9.83 -1.15
N ASP A 64 -4.80 -10.89 -1.66
CA ASP A 64 -4.94 -11.14 -3.10
C ASP A 64 -5.81 -10.07 -3.77
N THR A 65 -6.89 -9.62 -3.13
CA THR A 65 -7.74 -8.51 -3.61
C THR A 65 -6.95 -7.21 -3.72
N VAL A 66 -6.17 -6.84 -2.69
CA VAL A 66 -5.34 -5.63 -2.72
C VAL A 66 -4.26 -5.74 -3.79
N LEU A 67 -3.63 -6.90 -3.93
CA LEU A 67 -2.63 -7.16 -4.98
C LEU A 67 -3.22 -7.01 -6.38
N LEU A 68 -4.42 -7.55 -6.60
CA LEU A 68 -5.12 -7.44 -7.89
C LEU A 68 -5.47 -5.97 -8.20
N ALA A 69 -5.96 -5.23 -7.22
CA ALA A 69 -6.29 -3.81 -7.37
C ALA A 69 -5.04 -2.98 -7.71
N GLU A 70 -3.92 -3.23 -7.02
CA GLU A 70 -2.64 -2.59 -7.31
C GLU A 70 -2.16 -2.91 -8.74
N GLN A 71 -2.20 -4.19 -9.14
CA GLN A 71 -1.76 -4.61 -10.47
C GLN A 71 -2.59 -3.96 -11.57
N ARG A 72 -3.93 -3.99 -11.47
CA ARG A 72 -4.83 -3.36 -12.45
C ARG A 72 -4.59 -1.86 -12.57
N ALA A 73 -4.43 -1.17 -11.44
CA ALA A 73 -4.12 0.25 -11.44
C ALA A 73 -2.77 0.55 -12.09
N MET A 74 -1.73 -0.21 -11.74
CA MET A 74 -0.38 -0.07 -12.29
C MET A 74 -0.34 -0.34 -13.79
N ASP A 75 -1.06 -1.35 -14.28
CA ASP A 75 -1.11 -1.71 -15.70
C ASP A 75 -1.81 -0.64 -16.55
N ALA A 76 -2.70 0.15 -15.94
CA ALA A 76 -3.42 1.24 -16.61
C ALA A 76 -2.62 2.55 -16.68
N VAL A 77 -1.56 2.71 -15.89
CA VAL A 77 -0.81 3.99 -15.85
C VAL A 77 -0.04 4.21 -17.14
N HIS A 78 -0.26 5.37 -17.75
CA HIS A 78 0.51 5.90 -18.86
C HIS A 78 0.52 7.44 -18.85
N GLY A 79 1.44 8.06 -19.57
CA GLY A 79 1.45 9.52 -19.73
C GLY A 79 0.15 10.02 -20.37
N GLY A 80 -0.50 11.01 -19.75
CA GLY A 80 -1.75 11.60 -20.20
C GLY A 80 -3.02 10.99 -19.63
N ILE A 81 -2.95 9.92 -18.81
CA ILE A 81 -4.11 9.39 -18.10
C ILE A 81 -4.50 10.33 -16.94
N LYS A 82 -5.78 10.45 -16.64
CA LYS A 82 -6.24 11.19 -15.45
C LYS A 82 -5.99 10.40 -14.18
N ALA A 83 -5.57 11.08 -13.13
CA ALA A 83 -5.32 10.48 -11.82
C ALA A 83 -6.57 9.81 -11.23
N LEU A 84 -7.76 10.41 -11.43
CA LEU A 84 -9.04 9.84 -11.00
C LEU A 84 -9.35 8.48 -11.67
N GLU A 85 -8.93 8.27 -12.92
CA GLU A 85 -9.19 7.01 -13.64
C GLU A 85 -8.41 5.85 -13.03
N ILE A 86 -7.19 6.13 -12.58
CA ILE A 86 -6.35 5.13 -11.90
C ILE A 86 -6.93 4.76 -10.53
N ASP A 87 -7.38 5.76 -9.74
CA ASP A 87 -8.08 5.49 -8.48
C ASP A 87 -9.35 4.66 -8.71
N ALA A 88 -10.13 5.00 -9.74
CA ALA A 88 -11.36 4.29 -10.07
C ALA A 88 -11.12 2.81 -10.40
N ILE A 89 -10.03 2.48 -11.10
CA ILE A 89 -9.68 1.09 -11.43
C ILE A 89 -9.37 0.28 -10.15
N ALA A 90 -8.54 0.80 -9.25
CA ALA A 90 -8.25 0.11 -8.00
C ALA A 90 -9.48 0.00 -7.11
N ARG A 91 -10.24 1.09 -7.00
CA ARG A 91 -11.42 1.18 -6.15
C ARG A 91 -12.53 0.23 -6.61
N SER A 92 -12.84 0.20 -7.90
CA SER A 92 -13.82 -0.74 -8.47
C SER A 92 -13.39 -2.19 -8.27
N THR A 93 -12.11 -2.51 -8.43
CA THR A 93 -11.59 -3.86 -8.17
C THR A 93 -11.83 -4.29 -6.72
N ILE A 94 -11.58 -3.41 -5.75
CA ILE A 94 -11.84 -3.68 -4.33
C ILE A 94 -13.34 -3.78 -4.04
N GLU A 95 -14.17 -3.00 -4.74
CA GLU A 95 -15.61 -3.00 -4.60
C GLU A 95 -16.26 -4.26 -5.17
N GLU A 96 -15.80 -4.74 -6.33
CA GLU A 96 -16.21 -6.01 -6.96
C GLU A 96 -16.03 -7.20 -6.01
N GLU A 97 -14.98 -7.19 -5.21
CA GLU A 97 -14.69 -8.20 -4.18
C GLU A 97 -15.43 -7.97 -2.85
N GLY A 98 -16.33 -6.95 -2.78
CA GLY A 98 -17.17 -6.66 -1.63
C GLY A 98 -16.50 -5.85 -0.52
N TYR A 99 -15.33 -5.28 -0.77
CA TYR A 99 -14.56 -4.53 0.23
C TYR A 99 -14.55 -3.01 0.03
N GLY A 100 -15.28 -2.45 -0.93
CA GLY A 100 -15.24 -1.02 -1.29
C GLY A 100 -15.37 -0.07 -0.10
N ARG A 101 -16.28 -0.35 0.86
CA ARG A 101 -16.47 0.44 2.09
C ARG A 101 -15.27 0.48 3.03
N TYR A 102 -14.26 -0.35 2.78
CA TYR A 102 -13.06 -0.47 3.61
C TYR A 102 -11.82 0.16 2.95
N PHE A 103 -11.95 0.67 1.74
CA PHE A 103 -10.90 1.47 1.10
C PHE A 103 -11.10 2.95 1.46
N LEU A 104 -10.48 3.38 2.55
CA LEU A 104 -10.80 4.61 3.28
C LEU A 104 -9.97 5.83 2.89
N HIS A 105 -8.99 5.71 2.00
CA HIS A 105 -8.08 6.80 1.61
C HIS A 105 -7.90 6.87 0.08
N TRP A 106 -7.08 7.76 -0.36
CA TRP A 106 -6.69 7.92 -1.76
C TRP A 106 -5.85 6.74 -2.22
N LEU A 107 -5.88 6.45 -3.51
CA LEU A 107 -5.06 5.37 -4.06
C LEU A 107 -3.57 5.66 -3.94
N GLY A 108 -3.18 6.94 -4.00
CA GLY A 108 -1.77 7.30 -3.95
C GLY A 108 -1.49 8.76 -4.26
N HIS A 109 -0.22 9.08 -4.45
CA HIS A 109 0.27 10.44 -4.63
C HIS A 109 1.60 10.47 -5.39
N GLY A 110 1.99 11.65 -5.88
CA GLY A 110 3.34 11.89 -6.35
C GLY A 110 4.35 11.75 -5.21
N VAL A 111 5.56 11.29 -5.53
CA VAL A 111 6.68 11.20 -4.59
C VAL A 111 7.96 11.63 -5.30
N GLY A 112 8.78 12.46 -4.64
CA GLY A 112 10.01 12.97 -5.22
C GLY A 112 10.78 13.87 -4.27
N LEU A 113 10.81 15.16 -4.52
CA LEU A 113 11.46 16.14 -3.63
C LEU A 113 10.68 16.32 -2.33
N ALA A 114 9.36 16.12 -2.35
CA ALA A 114 8.53 16.01 -1.16
C ALA A 114 8.01 14.56 -1.02
N PHE A 115 7.67 14.19 0.22
CA PHE A 115 7.08 12.87 0.51
C PHE A 115 5.73 12.70 -0.17
N HIS A 116 4.88 13.74 -0.13
CA HIS A 116 3.66 13.84 -0.92
C HIS A 116 3.79 15.00 -1.90
N GLU A 117 3.67 14.71 -3.18
CA GLU A 117 3.64 15.69 -4.27
C GLU A 117 2.33 15.60 -5.06
N PRO A 118 1.92 16.66 -5.77
CA PRO A 118 0.92 16.55 -6.83
C PRO A 118 1.45 15.56 -7.92
N SER A 119 0.64 14.83 -8.62
CA SER A 119 -0.81 14.73 -8.61
C SER A 119 -1.27 13.65 -7.63
N THR A 120 -2.43 13.84 -7.03
CA THR A 120 -3.01 12.84 -6.11
C THR A 120 -3.91 11.87 -6.89
N LEU A 121 -3.73 10.57 -6.69
CA LEU A 121 -4.59 9.53 -7.24
C LEU A 121 -5.86 9.44 -6.37
N HIS A 122 -6.88 10.23 -6.72
CA HIS A 122 -8.07 10.46 -5.90
C HIS A 122 -9.33 10.55 -6.79
N PRO A 123 -10.51 10.11 -6.32
CA PRO A 123 -11.74 10.12 -7.12
C PRO A 123 -12.16 11.50 -7.66
N ALA A 124 -11.73 12.59 -7.02
CA ALA A 124 -12.03 13.96 -7.44
C ALA A 124 -10.82 14.69 -8.06
N SER A 125 -9.76 13.97 -8.44
CA SER A 125 -8.57 14.59 -9.03
C SER A 125 -8.79 14.92 -10.49
N GLU A 126 -8.53 16.16 -10.88
CA GLU A 126 -8.53 16.61 -12.27
C GLU A 126 -7.14 16.55 -12.92
N ASP A 127 -6.12 16.11 -12.17
CA ASP A 127 -4.74 16.05 -12.63
C ASP A 127 -4.53 14.96 -13.67
N PHE A 128 -3.56 15.19 -14.54
CA PHE A 128 -3.05 14.20 -15.48
C PHE A 128 -1.67 13.70 -15.03
N LEU A 129 -1.43 12.41 -15.18
CA LEU A 129 -0.10 11.86 -15.00
C LEU A 129 0.74 12.15 -16.23
N LEU A 130 1.87 12.82 -16.03
CA LEU A 130 2.79 13.15 -17.12
C LEU A 130 3.98 12.19 -17.12
N SER A 131 4.55 11.94 -18.29
CA SER A 131 5.80 11.19 -18.42
C SER A 131 6.90 11.86 -17.60
N GLY A 132 7.63 11.08 -16.81
CA GLY A 132 8.67 11.56 -15.90
C GLY A 132 8.22 11.68 -14.45
N MET A 133 6.92 11.65 -14.15
CA MET A 133 6.42 11.66 -12.79
C MET A 133 6.66 10.32 -12.10
N THR A 134 6.87 10.37 -10.79
CA THR A 134 6.92 9.20 -9.91
C THR A 134 5.75 9.22 -8.93
N HIS A 135 5.11 8.07 -8.74
CA HIS A 135 3.93 7.95 -7.88
C HIS A 135 4.05 6.74 -6.96
N ALA A 136 3.53 6.88 -5.77
CA ALA A 136 3.16 5.77 -4.89
C ALA A 136 1.74 5.29 -5.27
N VAL A 137 1.56 3.98 -5.42
CA VAL A 137 0.25 3.34 -5.66
C VAL A 137 0.01 2.36 -4.51
N GLU A 138 -0.98 2.65 -3.68
CA GLU A 138 -1.10 2.08 -2.34
C GLU A 138 -2.53 1.68 -1.95
N PRO A 139 -3.21 0.80 -2.72
CA PRO A 139 -4.54 0.37 -2.34
C PRO A 139 -4.51 -0.36 -1.00
N SER A 140 -5.56 -0.19 -0.19
CA SER A 140 -5.69 -0.87 1.09
C SER A 140 -7.12 -1.28 1.40
N ILE A 141 -7.28 -2.26 2.28
CA ILE A 141 -8.55 -2.69 2.85
C ILE A 141 -8.43 -2.66 4.37
N CYS A 142 -9.11 -1.70 5.01
CA CYS A 142 -9.08 -1.46 6.44
C CYS A 142 -10.38 -1.93 7.10
N ILE A 143 -10.45 -3.16 7.59
CA ILE A 143 -11.68 -3.73 8.19
C ILE A 143 -11.72 -3.46 9.70
N PRO A 144 -12.71 -2.68 10.21
CA PRO A 144 -12.85 -2.43 11.63
C PRO A 144 -13.39 -3.65 12.38
N GLY A 145 -12.78 -3.98 13.54
CA GLY A 145 -13.42 -4.78 14.56
C GLY A 145 -13.75 -6.22 14.24
N ALA A 146 -13.09 -6.84 13.27
CA ALA A 146 -13.16 -8.29 13.15
C ALA A 146 -12.75 -8.89 14.50
N ARG A 147 -13.63 -9.70 15.10
CA ARG A 147 -13.48 -10.34 16.44
C ARG A 147 -12.28 -11.30 16.51
N TRP A 148 -11.62 -11.49 15.39
CA TRP A 148 -10.34 -12.14 15.19
C TRP A 148 -9.26 -11.06 15.21
N VAL A 149 -8.82 -10.73 16.38
CA VAL A 149 -7.63 -9.94 16.71
C VAL A 149 -7.12 -9.07 15.57
N GLY A 150 -7.69 -7.90 15.40
CA GLY A 150 -7.13 -6.87 14.54
C GLY A 150 -7.86 -6.64 13.23
N ARG A 151 -7.80 -5.43 12.79
CA ARG A 151 -8.20 -5.00 11.46
C ARG A 151 -7.26 -5.61 10.44
N TYR A 152 -7.83 -6.10 9.36
CA TYR A 152 -7.06 -6.50 8.19
C TYR A 152 -6.76 -5.25 7.38
N GLU A 153 -5.52 -4.88 7.31
CA GLU A 153 -5.03 -3.89 6.37
C GLU A 153 -4.09 -4.61 5.41
N GLY A 154 -4.59 -4.87 4.19
CA GLY A 154 -3.73 -5.25 3.10
C GLY A 154 -3.32 -3.96 2.40
N ARG A 155 -2.12 -3.48 2.64
CA ARG A 155 -1.55 -2.32 1.97
C ARG A 155 -0.31 -2.76 1.22
N ARG A 156 -0.29 -2.41 -0.03
CA ARG A 156 0.89 -2.51 -0.87
C ARG A 156 1.14 -1.15 -1.49
N GLN A 157 2.36 -0.73 -1.47
CA GLN A 157 2.78 0.53 -2.04
C GLN A 157 3.97 0.30 -2.95
N ARG A 158 3.91 0.88 -4.12
CA ARG A 158 4.99 0.85 -5.08
C ARG A 158 5.26 2.24 -5.60
N ALA A 159 6.47 2.70 -5.45
CA ALA A 159 6.96 3.81 -6.23
C ALA A 159 7.14 3.35 -7.69
N SER A 160 6.62 4.11 -8.61
CA SER A 160 6.65 3.83 -10.03
C SER A 160 6.93 5.09 -10.83
N TYR A 161 7.60 4.91 -11.95
CA TYR A 161 7.95 5.98 -12.87
C TYR A 161 7.09 5.91 -14.12
N VAL A 162 6.44 6.99 -14.49
CA VAL A 162 5.64 7.11 -15.70
C VAL A 162 6.54 7.31 -16.90
N LYS A 163 6.59 6.33 -17.80
CA LYS A 163 7.39 6.38 -19.03
C LYS A 163 6.53 6.72 -20.23
N GLU A 164 7.03 7.55 -21.13
CA GLU A 164 6.37 7.88 -22.38
C GLU A 164 6.20 6.63 -23.27
N GLY A 165 4.94 6.34 -23.66
CA GLY A 165 4.62 5.26 -24.60
C GLY A 165 4.87 3.83 -24.12
N SER A 166 5.09 3.60 -22.82
CA SER A 166 5.34 2.28 -22.25
C SER A 166 4.67 2.12 -20.89
N PRO A 167 4.35 0.87 -20.47
CA PRO A 167 3.89 0.62 -19.12
C PRO A 167 4.95 1.04 -18.09
N LEU A 168 4.49 1.28 -16.88
CA LEU A 168 5.29 1.72 -15.75
C LEU A 168 6.61 0.96 -15.55
N VAL A 169 7.67 1.71 -15.25
CA VAL A 169 8.89 1.13 -14.67
C VAL A 169 8.73 1.09 -13.16
N GLN A 170 8.67 -0.10 -12.60
CA GLN A 170 8.63 -0.28 -11.16
C GLN A 170 10.01 0.02 -10.56
N LEU A 171 10.07 0.97 -9.61
CA LEU A 171 11.31 1.36 -8.92
C LEU A 171 11.58 0.53 -7.66
N SER A 172 10.53 -0.02 -7.02
CA SER A 172 10.67 -0.88 -5.85
C SER A 172 10.73 -2.35 -6.21
N ALA A 173 11.47 -3.15 -5.43
CA ALA A 173 11.61 -4.58 -5.67
C ALA A 173 10.26 -5.31 -5.64
N ARG A 174 10.04 -6.18 -6.63
CA ARG A 174 8.84 -7.00 -6.75
C ARG A 174 8.91 -8.17 -5.79
N SER A 175 8.13 -8.17 -4.70
CA SER A 175 7.87 -9.38 -3.94
C SER A 175 6.45 -9.88 -4.26
N LEU A 176 6.36 -11.00 -4.98
CA LEU A 176 5.11 -11.65 -5.38
C LEU A 176 4.74 -12.82 -4.45
N LYS A 177 5.42 -12.99 -3.33
CA LYS A 177 5.19 -14.10 -2.40
C LYS A 177 4.72 -13.58 -1.05
N TYR A 178 3.81 -14.34 -0.41
CA TYR A 178 3.56 -14.19 1.01
C TYR A 178 4.91 -14.33 1.74
N GLU A 179 5.40 -13.25 2.30
CA GLU A 179 6.58 -13.34 3.13
C GLU A 179 6.16 -13.86 4.50
N ILE A 180 6.37 -15.15 4.71
CA ILE A 180 6.22 -15.77 6.02
C ILE A 180 7.39 -15.28 6.85
N THR A 181 7.11 -14.49 7.88
CA THR A 181 8.16 -14.13 8.86
C THR A 181 8.65 -15.41 9.53
N PRO A 182 9.96 -15.69 9.54
CA PRO A 182 10.51 -16.81 10.32
C PRO A 182 10.02 -16.72 11.77
N SER A 183 9.77 -17.86 12.39
CA SER A 183 9.22 -17.96 13.74
C SER A 183 9.83 -16.95 14.71
N LEU A 184 8.98 -16.28 15.48
CA LEU A 184 9.37 -15.32 16.53
C LEU A 184 10.22 -15.94 17.66
N GLU A 185 10.61 -17.20 17.53
CA GLU A 185 11.41 -17.95 18.52
C GLU A 185 12.82 -17.40 18.75
N ARG A 186 13.28 -16.45 17.91
CA ARG A 186 14.60 -15.83 18.05
C ARG A 186 14.62 -14.48 18.79
N PHE A 187 13.49 -14.04 19.32
CA PHE A 187 13.36 -12.73 19.99
C PHE A 187 12.89 -12.82 21.45
N ASN A 188 13.13 -13.97 22.11
CA ASN A 188 13.01 -14.13 23.57
C ASN A 188 14.35 -13.91 24.26
#